data_9219d541f09d198cc04660b8884b9172
#
_entry.id   9219d541f09d198cc04660b8884b9172
#
_cell.length_a   1.000
_cell.length_b   1.000
_cell.length_c   1.000
_cell.angle_alpha   90.00
_cell.angle_beta   90.00
_cell.angle_gamma   90.00
#
_symmetry.space_group_name_H-M   'P 1'
#
loop_
_entity.id
_entity.type
_entity.pdbx_description
1 polymer ?
#
loop_
_entity_poly.entity_id
_entity_poly.type
_entity_poly.pdbx_seq_one_letter_code
_entity_poly.pdbx_strand_id
1 'polypeptide(L)'
;MATPYEKLYENLLSKFRSYEIPLMTVEEVKDYLYDFLAPAISRFHVCRKNLNDRDDILQRFNVELSDVEIEILSNYMLIEYIDSEYVRTPSLLKIQLPSSDFKVYSPANFLDKLMAMHKTYVTENETLLSRYAWMGAKESGIKLGAGYKKSKF
;
A
#
# COMPACT_ATOMS: atom_id res chain seq x y z
N MET A 1 5.45 19.98 10.21
CA MET A 1 4.25 20.34 9.43
C MET A 1 3.31 19.14 9.36
N ALA A 2 2.01 19.36 9.23
CA ALA A 2 1.04 18.29 9.10
C ALA A 2 1.02 17.74 7.66
N THR A 3 0.79 16.45 7.50
CA THR A 3 0.65 15.81 6.17
C THR A 3 -0.82 15.49 5.92
N PRO A 4 -1.48 16.12 4.93
CA PRO A 4 -2.86 15.81 4.59
C PRO A 4 -2.95 14.41 3.95
N TYR A 5 -4.05 13.70 4.21
CA TYR A 5 -4.30 12.38 3.59
C TYR A 5 -4.40 12.45 2.07
N GLU A 6 -4.78 13.59 1.55
CA GLU A 6 -4.87 13.87 0.12
C GLU A 6 -3.56 13.55 -0.64
N LYS A 7 -2.40 13.83 -0.04
CA LYS A 7 -1.11 13.46 -0.63
C LYS A 7 -0.94 11.94 -0.81
N LEU A 8 -1.45 11.15 0.14
CA LEU A 8 -1.44 9.70 0.03
C LEU A 8 -2.41 9.22 -1.05
N TYR A 9 -3.59 9.83 -1.10
CA TYR A 9 -4.61 9.50 -2.09
C TYR A 9 -4.13 9.81 -3.52
N GLU A 10 -3.50 10.96 -3.72
CA GLU A 10 -2.89 11.32 -5.01
C GLU A 10 -1.79 10.34 -5.42
N ASN A 11 -0.91 9.99 -4.49
CA ASN A 11 0.15 9.00 -4.74
C ASN A 11 -0.45 7.64 -5.06
N LEU A 12 -1.46 7.19 -4.32
CA LEU A 12 -2.17 5.94 -4.56
C LEU A 12 -2.85 5.92 -5.94
N LEU A 13 -3.62 6.97 -6.27
CA LEU A 13 -4.35 7.09 -7.52
C LEU A 13 -3.44 7.20 -8.75
N SER A 14 -2.20 7.61 -8.56
CA SER A 14 -1.20 7.59 -9.63
C SER A 14 -0.76 6.18 -10.03
N LYS A 15 -0.96 5.19 -9.15
CA LYS A 15 -0.47 3.80 -9.32
C LYS A 15 -1.49 2.88 -9.96
N PHE A 16 -2.77 3.19 -9.86
CA PHE A 16 -3.82 2.38 -10.47
C PHE A 16 -4.94 3.23 -11.03
N ARG A 17 -5.72 2.63 -11.92
CA ARG A 17 -6.94 3.22 -12.47
C ARG A 17 -8.10 2.30 -12.16
N SER A 18 -9.13 2.84 -11.51
CA SER A 18 -10.40 2.16 -11.30
C SER A 18 -11.46 2.74 -12.23
N TYR A 19 -12.38 1.90 -12.69
CA TYR A 19 -13.53 2.36 -13.47
C TYR A 19 -14.62 2.99 -12.58
N GLU A 20 -14.62 2.71 -11.30
CA GLU A 20 -15.64 3.16 -10.35
C GLU A 20 -15.33 4.56 -9.81
N ILE A 21 -14.06 4.87 -9.57
CA ILE A 21 -13.62 6.15 -8.99
C ILE A 21 -14.10 7.37 -9.81
N PRO A 22 -14.07 7.38 -11.16
CA PRO A 22 -14.56 8.50 -11.95
C PRO A 22 -16.06 8.75 -11.82
N LEU A 23 -16.82 7.81 -11.29
CA LEU A 23 -18.28 7.91 -11.09
C LEU A 23 -18.63 8.46 -9.69
N MET A 24 -17.65 8.58 -8.82
CA MET A 24 -17.80 9.03 -7.44
C MET A 24 -17.54 10.54 -7.33
N THR A 25 -18.21 11.16 -6.37
CA THR A 25 -17.86 12.52 -5.94
C THR A 25 -16.52 12.52 -5.22
N VAL A 26 -15.90 13.70 -5.08
CA VAL A 26 -14.61 13.83 -4.39
C VAL A 26 -14.68 13.36 -2.93
N GLU A 27 -15.82 13.61 -2.28
CA GLU A 27 -16.05 13.20 -0.89
C GLU A 27 -16.18 11.67 -0.80
N GLU A 28 -16.95 11.04 -1.67
CA GLU A 28 -17.09 9.58 -1.75
C GLU A 28 -15.76 8.90 -2.03
N VAL A 29 -14.92 9.47 -2.89
CA VAL A 29 -13.57 8.94 -3.16
C VAL A 29 -12.71 9.01 -1.91
N LYS A 30 -12.75 10.11 -1.15
CA LYS A 30 -11.98 10.25 0.09
C LYS A 30 -12.41 9.23 1.13
N ASP A 31 -13.70 9.03 1.32
CA ASP A 31 -14.24 8.05 2.25
C ASP A 31 -13.86 6.62 1.84
N TYR A 32 -14.00 6.31 0.56
CA TYR A 32 -13.61 5.01 0.01
C TYR A 32 -12.12 4.71 0.19
N LEU A 33 -11.25 5.66 -0.09
CA LEU A 33 -9.80 5.48 0.06
C LEU A 33 -9.38 5.45 1.54
N TYR A 34 -10.12 6.10 2.41
CA TYR A 34 -9.87 6.07 3.85
C TYR A 34 -9.99 4.65 4.43
N ASP A 35 -10.89 3.82 3.91
CA ASP A 35 -11.05 2.43 4.35
C ASP A 35 -9.77 1.60 4.18
N PHE A 36 -8.91 1.96 3.24
CA PHE A 36 -7.61 1.30 3.04
C PHE A 36 -6.48 1.92 3.87
N LEU A 37 -6.67 3.13 4.38
CA LEU A 37 -5.65 3.85 5.15
C LEU A 37 -5.43 3.23 6.53
N ALA A 38 -6.49 2.89 7.27
CA ALA A 38 -6.38 2.34 8.61
C ALA A 38 -5.61 1.02 8.67
N PRO A 39 -5.89 0.00 7.82
CA PRO A 39 -5.09 -1.20 7.76
C PRO A 39 -3.65 -0.95 7.27
N ALA A 40 -3.44 -0.01 6.34
CA ALA A 40 -2.12 0.37 5.87
C ALA A 40 -1.25 0.96 7.00
N ILE A 41 -1.82 1.81 7.85
CA ILE A 41 -1.14 2.35 9.04
C ILE A 41 -0.71 1.21 9.97
N SER A 42 -1.56 0.23 10.19
CA SER A 42 -1.27 -0.92 11.05
C SER A 42 -0.13 -1.79 10.50
N ARG A 43 0.02 -1.88 9.18
CA ARG A 43 1.13 -2.59 8.54
C ARG A 43 2.45 -1.83 8.61
N PHE A 44 2.41 -0.51 8.60
CA PHE A 44 3.61 0.33 8.67
C PHE A 44 4.07 0.59 10.11
N HIS A 45 4.15 -0.47 10.92
CA HIS A 45 4.50 -0.39 12.34
C HIS A 45 5.95 0.04 12.62
N VAL A 46 6.86 -0.06 11.63
CA VAL A 46 8.26 0.39 11.75
C VAL A 46 8.48 1.84 11.32
N CYS A 47 7.41 2.58 11.07
CA CYS A 47 7.50 4.01 10.76
C CYS A 47 8.14 4.77 11.93
N ARG A 48 9.10 5.64 11.61
CA ARG A 48 9.77 6.48 12.61
C ARG A 48 8.88 7.58 13.15
N LYS A 49 7.84 7.92 12.40
CA LYS A 49 6.83 8.89 12.80
C LYS A 49 5.67 8.18 13.49
N ASN A 50 5.06 8.86 14.44
CA ASN A 50 3.87 8.33 15.08
C ASN A 50 2.65 8.53 14.18
N LEU A 51 2.29 7.50 13.41
CA LEU A 51 1.13 7.53 12.52
C LEU A 51 -0.22 7.55 13.27
N ASN A 52 -0.21 7.30 14.59
CA ASN A 52 -1.41 7.44 15.42
C ASN A 52 -1.67 8.90 15.81
N ASP A 53 -0.67 9.78 15.68
CA ASP A 53 -0.83 11.21 15.84
C ASP A 53 -1.45 11.81 14.57
N ARG A 54 -2.76 11.67 14.47
CA ARG A 54 -3.56 12.07 13.32
C ARG A 54 -4.89 12.67 13.74
N ASP A 55 -5.45 13.47 12.86
CA ASP A 55 -6.79 14.05 13.00
C ASP A 55 -7.64 13.56 11.80
N ASP A 56 -8.53 12.62 12.09
CA ASP A 56 -9.38 11.99 11.07
C ASP A 56 -10.50 12.94 10.60
N ILE A 57 -10.87 13.94 11.41
CA ILE A 57 -11.86 14.97 11.03
C ILE A 57 -11.23 15.92 10.01
N LEU A 58 -9.99 16.36 10.27
CA LEU A 58 -9.22 17.22 9.38
C LEU A 58 -8.50 16.44 8.26
N GLN A 59 -8.63 15.10 8.25
CA GLN A 59 -8.02 14.19 7.30
C GLN A 59 -6.51 14.45 7.11
N ARG A 60 -5.77 14.45 8.21
CA ARG A 60 -4.32 14.71 8.21
C ARG A 60 -3.58 13.97 9.32
N PHE A 61 -2.33 13.67 9.05
CA PHE A 61 -1.35 13.38 10.10
C PHE A 61 -0.83 14.68 10.70
N ASN A 62 -0.70 14.77 12.02
CA ASN A 62 -0.11 15.92 12.69
C ASN A 62 1.41 15.96 12.53
N VAL A 63 1.99 14.88 12.03
CA VAL A 63 3.42 14.74 11.74
C VAL A 63 3.69 14.97 10.25
N GLU A 64 4.90 15.41 9.93
CA GLU A 64 5.36 15.54 8.55
C GLU A 64 5.96 14.21 8.06
N LEU A 65 5.31 13.59 7.09
CA LEU A 65 5.80 12.38 6.45
C LEU A 65 6.74 12.74 5.31
N SER A 66 7.84 12.00 5.21
CA SER A 66 8.75 12.06 4.07
C SER A 66 8.12 11.40 2.84
N ASP A 67 8.64 11.71 1.66
CA ASP A 67 8.18 11.10 0.41
C ASP A 67 8.27 9.57 0.44
N VAL A 68 9.31 9.03 1.08
CA VAL A 68 9.48 7.56 1.24
C VAL A 68 8.41 6.98 2.15
N GLU A 69 8.05 7.67 3.24
CA GLU A 69 7.00 7.24 4.16
C GLU A 69 5.61 7.30 3.47
N ILE A 70 5.37 8.34 2.67
CA ILE A 70 4.16 8.46 1.84
C ILE A 70 4.11 7.31 0.83
N GLU A 71 5.21 7.01 0.15
CA GLU A 71 5.30 5.93 -0.83
C GLU A 71 5.02 4.56 -0.22
N ILE A 72 5.65 4.23 0.91
CA ILE A 72 5.44 2.97 1.63
C ILE A 72 3.97 2.84 2.06
N LEU A 73 3.40 3.90 2.62
CA LEU A 73 2.03 3.88 3.12
C LEU A 73 1.02 3.74 1.99
N SER A 74 1.23 4.46 0.88
CA SER A 74 0.39 4.34 -0.32
C SER A 74 0.48 2.96 -0.96
N ASN A 75 1.65 2.32 -0.93
CA ASN A 75 1.81 0.95 -1.41
C ASN A 75 1.04 -0.04 -0.53
N TYR A 76 1.03 0.14 0.79
CA TYR A 76 0.19 -0.67 1.67
C TYR A 76 -1.30 -0.46 1.40
N MET A 77 -1.73 0.77 1.13
CA MET A 77 -3.12 1.04 0.73
C MET A 77 -3.48 0.34 -0.59
N LEU A 78 -2.57 0.33 -1.57
CA LEU A 78 -2.77 -0.39 -2.83
C LEU A 78 -2.90 -1.90 -2.61
N ILE A 79 -2.07 -2.48 -1.75
CA ILE A 79 -2.12 -3.89 -1.38
C ILE A 79 -3.47 -4.21 -0.71
N GLU A 80 -3.96 -3.38 0.20
CA GLU A 80 -5.27 -3.53 0.84
C GLU A 80 -6.42 -3.41 -0.16
N TYR A 81 -6.33 -2.49 -1.11
CA TYR A 81 -7.29 -2.35 -2.19
C TYR A 81 -7.38 -3.63 -3.04
N ILE A 82 -6.24 -4.15 -3.49
CA ILE A 82 -6.19 -5.39 -4.28
C ILE A 82 -6.73 -6.58 -3.48
N ASP A 83 -6.36 -6.68 -2.22
CA ASP A 83 -6.84 -7.73 -1.31
C ASP A 83 -8.36 -7.68 -1.15
N SER A 84 -8.90 -6.50 -0.90
CA SER A 84 -10.33 -6.30 -0.67
C SER A 84 -11.15 -6.56 -1.93
N GLU A 85 -10.79 -5.93 -3.05
CA GLU A 85 -11.62 -5.90 -4.24
C GLU A 85 -11.48 -7.17 -5.10
N TYR A 86 -10.32 -7.79 -5.11
CA TYR A 86 -10.03 -8.86 -6.05
C TYR A 86 -9.77 -10.22 -5.39
N VAL A 87 -9.16 -10.25 -4.20
CA VAL A 87 -8.83 -11.50 -3.53
C VAL A 87 -9.97 -11.97 -2.63
N ARG A 88 -10.55 -11.06 -1.84
CA ARG A 88 -11.63 -11.40 -0.89
C ARG A 88 -13.02 -11.42 -1.53
N THR A 89 -13.21 -10.78 -2.67
CA THR A 89 -14.49 -10.70 -3.36
C THR A 89 -14.44 -11.26 -4.80
N PRO A 90 -14.09 -12.55 -4.98
CA PRO A 90 -13.96 -13.14 -6.32
C PRO A 90 -15.26 -13.16 -7.11
N SER A 91 -16.42 -12.94 -6.46
CA SER A 91 -17.73 -12.84 -7.12
C SER A 91 -17.85 -11.61 -8.05
N LEU A 92 -17.11 -10.54 -7.79
CA LEU A 92 -17.07 -9.35 -8.67
C LEU A 92 -16.41 -9.66 -10.01
N LEU A 93 -15.46 -10.60 -10.06
CA LEU A 93 -14.83 -11.06 -11.30
C LEU A 93 -15.82 -11.67 -12.29
N LYS A 94 -16.92 -12.26 -11.80
CA LYS A 94 -17.98 -12.85 -12.65
C LYS A 94 -18.89 -11.80 -13.28
N ILE A 95 -19.01 -10.64 -12.66
CA ILE A 95 -19.92 -9.56 -13.08
C ILE A 95 -19.27 -8.66 -14.14
N GLN A 96 -17.96 -8.50 -14.11
CA GLN A 96 -17.23 -7.57 -14.98
C GLN A 96 -16.80 -8.17 -16.33
N LEU A 97 -16.87 -9.50 -16.50
CA LEU A 97 -16.52 -10.17 -17.75
C LEU A 97 -17.78 -10.50 -18.55
N PRO A 98 -17.98 -9.92 -19.75
CA PRO A 98 -19.05 -10.34 -20.65
C PRO A 98 -18.93 -11.83 -20.96
N SER A 99 -20.08 -12.51 -21.07
CA SER A 99 -20.15 -13.97 -21.28
C SER A 99 -19.43 -14.48 -22.54
N SER A 100 -19.15 -13.62 -23.52
CA SER A 100 -18.38 -13.91 -24.71
C SER A 100 -16.87 -14.00 -24.49
N ASP A 101 -16.35 -13.22 -23.52
CA ASP A 101 -14.91 -13.17 -23.21
C ASP A 101 -14.52 -14.26 -22.22
N PHE A 102 -15.49 -14.88 -21.58
CA PHE A 102 -15.30 -15.96 -20.60
C PHE A 102 -14.64 -17.21 -21.22
N LYS A 103 -14.74 -17.38 -22.53
CA LYS A 103 -14.07 -18.49 -23.25
C LYS A 103 -12.59 -18.25 -23.53
N VAL A 104 -12.14 -17.01 -23.53
CA VAL A 104 -10.76 -16.63 -23.87
C VAL A 104 -9.88 -16.49 -22.63
N TYR A 105 -10.46 -16.07 -21.51
CA TYR A 105 -9.75 -15.92 -20.24
C TYR A 105 -10.35 -16.85 -19.18
N SER A 106 -9.66 -17.94 -18.88
CA SER A 106 -10.02 -18.76 -17.72
C SER A 106 -10.00 -17.89 -16.46
N PRO A 107 -11.08 -17.85 -15.65
CA PRO A 107 -11.10 -17.12 -14.38
C PRO A 107 -9.95 -17.51 -13.45
N ALA A 108 -9.54 -18.77 -13.51
CA ALA A 108 -8.37 -19.27 -12.75
C ALA A 108 -7.07 -18.58 -13.19
N ASN A 109 -6.82 -18.47 -14.49
CA ASN A 109 -5.61 -17.81 -15.00
C ASN A 109 -5.59 -16.31 -14.68
N PHE A 110 -6.76 -15.67 -14.64
CA PHE A 110 -6.86 -14.26 -14.23
C PHE A 110 -6.54 -14.09 -12.75
N LEU A 111 -7.12 -14.94 -11.91
CA LEU A 111 -6.85 -14.94 -10.47
C LEU A 111 -5.37 -15.21 -10.17
N ASP A 112 -4.76 -16.18 -10.86
CA ASP A 112 -3.33 -16.51 -10.69
C ASP A 112 -2.44 -15.31 -11.05
N LYS A 113 -2.74 -14.61 -12.14
CA LYS A 113 -1.99 -13.39 -12.53
C LYS A 113 -2.18 -12.27 -11.50
N LEU A 114 -3.38 -12.11 -10.99
CA LEU A 114 -3.68 -11.11 -9.98
C LEU A 114 -2.97 -11.40 -8.66
N MET A 115 -2.95 -12.66 -8.23
CA MET A 115 -2.22 -13.09 -7.04
C MET A 115 -0.71 -12.93 -7.22
N ALA A 116 -0.17 -13.21 -8.41
CA ALA A 116 1.23 -12.97 -8.73
C ALA A 116 1.58 -11.48 -8.67
N MET A 117 0.72 -10.63 -9.21
CA MET A 117 0.87 -9.16 -9.14
C MET A 117 0.81 -8.67 -7.69
N HIS A 118 -0.16 -9.13 -6.90
CA HIS A 118 -0.27 -8.82 -5.48
C HIS A 118 1.01 -9.18 -4.72
N LYS A 119 1.52 -10.40 -4.93
CA LYS A 119 2.79 -10.86 -4.34
C LYS A 119 3.97 -9.97 -4.73
N THR A 120 4.02 -9.52 -5.97
CA THR A 120 5.06 -8.60 -6.46
C THR A 120 5.01 -7.28 -5.70
N TYR A 121 3.83 -6.66 -5.57
CA TYR A 121 3.66 -5.42 -4.81
C TYR A 121 4.06 -5.56 -3.34
N VAL A 122 3.68 -6.67 -2.71
CA VAL A 122 4.08 -6.96 -1.32
C VAL A 122 5.61 -7.03 -1.22
N THR A 123 6.26 -7.79 -2.10
CA THR A 123 7.73 -7.97 -2.08
C THR A 123 8.48 -6.67 -2.36
N GLU A 124 8.00 -5.87 -3.30
CA GLU A 124 8.59 -4.56 -3.62
C GLU A 124 8.46 -3.59 -2.43
N ASN A 125 7.29 -3.57 -1.79
CA ASN A 125 7.08 -2.71 -0.63
C ASN A 125 7.89 -3.16 0.59
N GLU A 126 8.04 -4.46 0.83
CA GLU A 126 8.91 -5.01 1.86
C GLU A 126 10.39 -4.66 1.61
N THR A 127 10.82 -4.64 0.35
CA THR A 127 12.16 -4.21 -0.03
C THR A 127 12.36 -2.73 0.28
N LEU A 128 11.39 -1.89 -0.04
CA LEU A 128 11.41 -0.47 0.26
C LEU A 128 11.42 -0.22 1.78
N LEU A 129 10.59 -0.97 2.51
CA LEU A 129 10.53 -0.94 3.97
C LEU A 129 11.86 -1.33 4.61
N SER A 130 12.51 -2.36 4.09
CA SER A 130 13.84 -2.80 4.57
C SER A 130 14.88 -1.71 4.37
N ARG A 131 14.91 -1.06 3.21
CA ARG A 131 15.81 0.07 2.93
C ARG A 131 15.52 1.25 3.88
N TYR A 132 14.26 1.56 4.10
CA TYR A 132 13.84 2.60 5.04
C TYR A 132 14.32 2.32 6.47
N ALA A 133 14.16 1.09 6.96
CA ALA A 133 14.61 0.66 8.28
C ALA A 133 16.15 0.77 8.41
N TRP A 134 16.90 0.35 7.38
CA TRP A 134 18.36 0.48 7.34
C TRP A 134 18.84 1.93 7.40
N MET A 135 18.21 2.83 6.67
CA MET A 135 18.51 4.26 6.70
C MET A 135 18.31 4.82 8.11
N GLY A 136 17.23 4.44 8.79
CA GLY A 136 16.98 4.84 10.17
C GLY A 136 18.02 4.33 11.17
N ALA A 137 18.42 3.08 11.03
CA ALA A 137 19.47 2.49 11.86
C ALA A 137 20.81 3.22 11.67
N LYS A 138 21.13 3.63 10.45
CA LYS A 138 22.35 4.40 10.14
C LYS A 138 22.30 5.81 10.74
N GLU A 139 21.16 6.48 10.65
CA GLU A 139 20.97 7.83 11.21
C GLU A 139 21.00 7.84 12.75
N SER A 140 20.48 6.79 13.40
CA SER A 140 20.51 6.66 14.87
C SER A 140 21.86 6.23 15.44
N GLY A 141 22.88 6.07 14.60
CA GLY A 141 24.23 5.73 15.03
C GLY A 141 24.40 4.30 15.58
N ILE A 142 23.38 3.46 15.39
CA ILE A 142 23.46 2.04 15.73
C ILE A 142 24.46 1.40 14.77
N LYS A 143 25.66 1.10 15.28
CA LYS A 143 26.65 0.29 14.56
C LYS A 143 26.05 -1.12 14.43
N LEU A 144 25.39 -1.38 13.29
CA LEU A 144 24.96 -2.71 12.93
C LEU A 144 26.19 -3.61 12.78
N GLY A 145 26.50 -4.30 13.88
CA GLY A 145 27.26 -5.53 13.91
C GLY A 145 28.63 -5.55 13.25
N ALA A 146 29.64 -5.09 13.95
CA ALA A 146 30.97 -5.72 13.84
C ALA A 146 30.91 -7.15 14.42
N GLY A 147 30.09 -8.04 13.86
CA GLY A 147 29.82 -9.38 14.41
C GLY A 147 30.01 -10.53 13.43
N TYR A 148 30.29 -10.26 12.16
CA TYR A 148 30.68 -11.33 11.24
C TYR A 148 32.20 -11.49 11.26
N LYS A 149 32.72 -12.15 12.29
CA LYS A 149 34.05 -12.77 12.17
C LYS A 149 33.91 -13.87 11.12
N LYS A 150 34.50 -13.63 9.94
CA LYS A 150 34.78 -14.71 8.99
C LYS A 150 35.52 -15.79 9.79
N SER A 151 34.88 -16.93 10.04
CA SER A 151 35.59 -18.11 10.48
C SER A 151 36.50 -18.50 9.33
N LYS A 152 37.79 -18.43 9.57
CA LYS A 152 38.80 -18.98 8.66
C LYS A 152 38.65 -20.49 8.75
N PHE A 153 38.20 -21.07 7.66
CA PHE A 153 38.55 -22.46 7.38
C PHE A 153 39.79 -22.47 6.51
#